data_356b23f1bf5a6851c3ce32006590cdc8
#
_entry.id   356b23f1bf5a6851c3ce32006590cdc8
#
_cell.length_a   1.000
_cell.length_b   1.000
_cell.length_c   1.000
_cell.angle_alpha   90.00
_cell.angle_beta   90.00
_cell.angle_gamma   90.00
#
_symmetry.space_group_name_H-M   'P 1'
#
loop_
_entity.id
_entity.type
_entity.pdbx_description
1 polymer ?
#
loop_
_entity_poly.entity_id
_entity_poly.type
_entity_poly.pdbx_seq_one_letter_code
_entity_poly.pdbx_strand_id
1 'polypeptide(L)'
;MKKIVGTIAAIALAASSAFAGVGIGSWGRAIWAPVQGDGDKVTSWEGISWGGAKSRVGISVHGESENVGFNLDMNGDGGVGLGDLAQFWAKPFSWLEVKIGQTQDDTGRGNAAYGIFNWKRMGGGLTGEDVTFTRFGNGKGGQAQGAIVKITPIENLWIIAAFNVQDDKDAKATFVNNAQYGAGYTIDGIGSIRAQYIGGDDSTTKAGETVASSKINVAFDLTAVENLFVTVGAYIPLASTNTHTAPENKWKFDNATGTYKPDGQTDPSDETSEVVIAAYAKANLDAVTLHALFKMGLGNTDFNAKANLLAGVGADVDFGNGIGANFDARLSTKFETAGETELVFLAGLTKSLANGMIGCGFQGDVEALDSNAKFKWAVPVVISAWF
;
A
#
# COMPACT_ATOMS: atom_id res chain seq x y z
N MET A 1 11.28 4.14 -30.07
CA MET A 1 10.95 4.63 -28.71
C MET A 1 11.17 6.14 -28.53
N LYS A 2 12.34 6.72 -28.84
CA LYS A 2 12.56 8.18 -28.70
C LYS A 2 11.57 9.07 -29.49
N LYS A 3 11.08 8.61 -30.65
CA LYS A 3 10.10 9.36 -31.46
C LYS A 3 8.69 9.34 -30.86
N ILE A 4 8.28 8.26 -30.20
CA ILE A 4 6.94 8.14 -29.59
C ILE A 4 6.84 9.03 -28.36
N VAL A 5 7.85 9.05 -27.49
CA VAL A 5 7.89 9.91 -26.31
C VAL A 5 7.91 11.39 -26.73
N GLY A 6 8.68 11.75 -27.76
CA GLY A 6 8.70 13.11 -28.29
C GLY A 6 7.35 13.53 -28.91
N THR A 7 6.64 12.61 -29.57
CA THR A 7 5.34 12.91 -30.16
C THR A 7 4.26 13.07 -29.10
N ILE A 8 4.24 12.22 -28.06
CA ILE A 8 3.31 12.35 -26.94
C ILE A 8 3.56 13.66 -26.18
N ALA A 9 4.83 13.99 -25.90
CA ALA A 9 5.17 15.25 -25.24
C ALA A 9 4.78 16.48 -26.10
N ALA A 10 4.96 16.42 -27.40
CA ALA A 10 4.59 17.50 -28.32
C ALA A 10 3.08 17.66 -28.46
N ILE A 11 2.31 16.56 -28.48
CA ILE A 11 0.86 16.58 -28.47
C ILE A 11 0.34 17.14 -27.13
N ALA A 12 0.95 16.74 -26.04
CA ALA A 12 0.59 17.22 -24.71
C ALA A 12 0.89 18.73 -24.53
N LEU A 13 2.03 19.22 -25.01
CA LEU A 13 2.35 20.66 -25.00
C LEU A 13 1.43 21.46 -25.93
N ALA A 14 1.09 20.93 -27.10
CA ALA A 14 0.16 21.60 -28.03
C ALA A 14 -1.26 21.59 -27.49
N ALA A 15 -1.68 20.56 -26.77
CA ALA A 15 -2.97 20.50 -26.12
C ALA A 15 -3.07 21.46 -24.93
N SER A 16 -2.01 21.60 -24.12
CA SER A 16 -2.02 22.50 -22.96
C SER A 16 -2.15 23.99 -23.32
N SER A 17 -1.77 24.36 -24.52
CA SER A 17 -1.95 25.73 -25.04
C SER A 17 -3.31 25.99 -25.70
N ALA A 18 -4.05 24.91 -26.05
CA ALA A 18 -5.32 25.01 -26.78
C ALA A 18 -6.56 24.76 -25.89
N PHE A 19 -6.40 24.10 -24.74
CA PHE A 19 -7.49 23.78 -23.83
C PHE A 19 -7.18 24.34 -22.43
N ALA A 20 -7.87 25.40 -22.05
CA ALA A 20 -7.92 25.83 -20.67
C ALA A 20 -8.46 24.67 -19.83
N GLY A 21 -7.66 24.18 -18.86
CA GLY A 21 -8.07 23.09 -17.97
C GLY A 21 -7.37 21.73 -18.17
N VAL A 22 -6.42 21.59 -19.12
CA VAL A 22 -5.59 20.39 -19.22
C VAL A 22 -4.23 20.60 -18.57
N GLY A 23 -3.91 19.79 -17.59
CA GLY A 23 -2.61 19.77 -16.92
C GLY A 23 -1.85 18.48 -17.20
N ILE A 24 -0.54 18.57 -17.17
CA ILE A 24 0.36 17.42 -17.27
C ILE A 24 1.30 17.50 -16.08
N GLY A 25 1.33 16.42 -15.31
CA GLY A 25 2.33 16.20 -14.27
C GLY A 25 3.27 15.07 -14.64
N SER A 26 4.46 15.09 -14.08
CA SER A 26 5.37 13.94 -14.20
C SER A 26 6.12 13.72 -12.90
N TRP A 27 6.49 12.48 -12.65
CA TRP A 27 7.32 12.11 -11.51
C TRP A 27 8.28 10.99 -11.91
N GLY A 28 9.36 10.91 -11.19
CA GLY A 28 10.30 9.81 -11.36
C GLY A 28 10.97 9.44 -10.05
N ARG A 29 11.29 8.18 -9.90
CA ARG A 29 12.05 7.68 -8.78
C ARG A 29 12.98 6.56 -9.20
N ALA A 30 14.22 6.66 -8.75
CA ALA A 30 15.25 5.64 -8.90
C ALA A 30 15.91 5.39 -7.55
N ILE A 31 16.20 4.12 -7.26
CA ILE A 31 16.99 3.72 -6.11
C ILE A 31 18.11 2.82 -6.62
N TRP A 32 19.32 3.19 -6.32
CA TRP A 32 20.51 2.42 -6.61
C TRP A 32 21.27 2.12 -5.31
N ALA A 33 21.55 0.85 -5.07
CA ALA A 33 22.48 0.45 -4.01
C ALA A 33 23.79 0.01 -4.69
N PRO A 34 24.79 0.89 -4.77
CA PRO A 34 26.09 0.54 -5.35
C PRO A 34 26.73 -0.64 -4.64
N VAL A 35 26.44 -0.77 -3.34
CA VAL A 35 26.94 -1.86 -2.51
C VAL A 35 25.82 -2.36 -1.61
N GLN A 36 25.63 -3.67 -1.60
CA GLN A 36 24.78 -4.39 -0.65
C GLN A 36 25.43 -5.73 -0.28
N GLY A 37 25.17 -6.22 0.92
CA GLY A 37 25.68 -7.49 1.42
C GLY A 37 24.57 -8.42 1.90
N ASP A 38 24.76 -9.72 1.67
CA ASP A 38 23.95 -10.80 2.20
C ASP A 38 24.90 -11.95 2.58
N GLY A 39 25.23 -12.04 3.87
CA GLY A 39 26.34 -12.90 4.36
C GLY A 39 27.67 -12.51 3.71
N ASP A 40 28.36 -13.50 3.12
CA ASP A 40 29.66 -13.29 2.45
C ASP A 40 29.54 -12.70 1.04
N LYS A 41 28.34 -12.54 0.53
CA LYS A 41 28.10 -12.08 -0.84
C LYS A 41 27.89 -10.57 -0.87
N VAL A 42 28.70 -9.89 -1.67
CA VAL A 42 28.57 -8.45 -1.95
C VAL A 42 28.17 -8.25 -3.41
N THR A 43 27.14 -7.45 -3.62
CA THR A 43 26.57 -7.17 -4.94
C THR A 43 26.15 -5.72 -5.06
N SER A 44 25.62 -5.32 -6.23
CA SER A 44 24.90 -4.07 -6.42
C SER A 44 23.43 -4.34 -6.74
N TRP A 45 22.57 -3.34 -6.54
CA TRP A 45 21.14 -3.45 -6.81
C TRP A 45 20.57 -2.12 -7.34
N GLU A 46 19.58 -2.22 -8.21
CA GLU A 46 18.79 -1.10 -8.73
C GLU A 46 17.30 -1.42 -8.61
N GLY A 47 16.48 -0.41 -8.37
CA GLY A 47 15.03 -0.61 -8.34
C GLY A 47 14.25 0.63 -7.89
N ILE A 48 13.04 0.37 -7.42
CA ILE A 48 12.14 1.36 -6.81
C ILE A 48 11.52 0.77 -5.54
N SER A 49 11.29 1.61 -4.54
CA SER A 49 10.81 1.17 -3.22
C SER A 49 9.44 0.48 -3.22
N TRP A 50 8.67 0.58 -4.29
CA TRP A 50 7.36 -0.08 -4.42
C TRP A 50 7.42 -1.50 -5.01
N GLY A 51 8.59 -2.13 -5.01
CA GLY A 51 8.77 -3.51 -5.41
C GLY A 51 9.09 -3.74 -6.90
N GLY A 52 9.31 -2.67 -7.68
CA GLY A 52 9.79 -2.78 -9.06
C GLY A 52 11.29 -3.04 -9.12
N ALA A 53 11.73 -3.78 -10.13
CA ALA A 53 13.15 -4.10 -10.36
C ALA A 53 13.90 -3.01 -11.17
N LYS A 54 13.25 -1.90 -11.49
CA LYS A 54 13.81 -0.82 -12.31
C LYS A 54 13.35 0.53 -11.82
N SER A 55 14.09 1.57 -12.17
CA SER A 55 13.66 2.96 -12.00
C SER A 55 12.35 3.22 -12.74
N ARG A 56 11.47 4.01 -12.14
CA ARG A 56 10.14 4.30 -12.68
C ARG A 56 9.97 5.79 -12.96
N VAL A 57 9.35 6.08 -14.10
CA VAL A 57 8.87 7.42 -14.45
C VAL A 57 7.37 7.32 -14.68
N GLY A 58 6.62 8.23 -14.07
CA GLY A 58 5.18 8.37 -14.28
C GLY A 58 4.85 9.69 -14.97
N ILE A 59 3.81 9.66 -15.78
CA ILE A 59 3.22 10.85 -16.41
C ILE A 59 1.73 10.82 -16.08
N SER A 60 1.22 11.92 -15.55
CA SER A 60 -0.19 12.12 -15.30
C SER A 60 -0.74 13.19 -16.24
N VAL A 61 -1.84 12.89 -16.88
CA VAL A 61 -2.60 13.86 -17.71
C VAL A 61 -3.96 14.03 -17.06
N HIS A 62 -4.34 15.25 -16.78
CA HIS A 62 -5.65 15.55 -16.24
C HIS A 62 -6.29 16.71 -17.01
N GLY A 63 -7.60 16.66 -17.12
CA GLY A 63 -8.39 17.73 -17.65
C GLY A 63 -9.61 17.93 -16.79
N GLU A 64 -9.93 19.16 -16.46
CA GLU A 64 -11.06 19.47 -15.60
C GLU A 64 -11.76 20.76 -15.95
N SER A 65 -13.04 20.77 -15.70
CA SER A 65 -13.88 21.96 -15.59
C SER A 65 -14.55 21.96 -14.22
N GLU A 66 -15.46 22.88 -13.96
CA GLU A 66 -16.15 23.00 -12.66
C GLU A 66 -16.79 21.69 -12.19
N ASN A 67 -17.40 20.93 -13.10
CA ASN A 67 -18.28 19.80 -12.74
C ASN A 67 -17.93 18.48 -13.42
N VAL A 68 -16.88 18.44 -14.26
CA VAL A 68 -16.48 17.22 -14.97
C VAL A 68 -14.99 17.25 -15.30
N GLY A 69 -14.36 16.09 -15.27
CA GLY A 69 -12.96 15.95 -15.63
C GLY A 69 -12.53 14.50 -15.84
N PHE A 70 -11.25 14.36 -16.13
CA PHE A 70 -10.62 13.05 -16.27
C PHE A 70 -9.19 13.06 -15.69
N ASN A 71 -8.71 11.88 -15.33
CA ASN A 71 -7.32 11.63 -14.92
C ASN A 71 -6.81 10.39 -15.62
N LEU A 72 -5.61 10.46 -16.16
CA LEU A 72 -4.89 9.35 -16.78
C LEU A 72 -3.45 9.32 -16.27
N ASP A 73 -3.05 8.20 -15.68
CA ASP A 73 -1.68 7.93 -15.28
C ASP A 73 -1.03 6.91 -16.23
N MET A 74 0.21 7.16 -16.57
CA MET A 74 1.06 6.26 -17.33
C MET A 74 2.35 6.02 -16.56
N ASN A 75 2.79 4.78 -16.46
CA ASN A 75 4.01 4.39 -15.77
C ASN A 75 4.99 3.71 -16.73
N GLY A 76 6.27 4.04 -16.60
CA GLY A 76 7.36 3.41 -17.34
C GLY A 76 8.41 2.83 -16.39
N ASP A 77 8.48 1.50 -16.31
CA ASP A 77 9.47 0.74 -15.52
C ASP A 77 10.04 -0.47 -16.29
N GLY A 78 10.27 -0.29 -17.58
CA GLY A 78 10.71 -1.32 -18.52
C GLY A 78 9.80 -1.48 -19.74
N GLY A 79 8.68 -0.81 -19.75
CA GLY A 79 7.72 -0.56 -20.82
C GLY A 79 6.86 0.62 -20.42
N VAL A 80 6.03 1.12 -21.32
CA VAL A 80 5.02 2.13 -21.01
C VAL A 80 3.70 1.42 -20.88
N GLY A 81 3.06 1.57 -19.72
CA GLY A 81 1.77 0.99 -19.42
C GLY A 81 0.85 1.96 -18.70
N LEU A 82 -0.41 1.58 -18.58
CA LEU A 82 -1.37 2.30 -17.77
C LEU A 82 -0.90 2.27 -16.29
N GLY A 83 -1.00 3.39 -15.61
CA GLY A 83 -0.72 3.52 -14.18
C GLY A 83 -1.94 3.20 -13.31
N ASP A 84 -2.06 3.90 -12.20
CA ASP A 84 -3.11 3.64 -11.22
C ASP A 84 -4.48 4.19 -11.64
N LEU A 85 -4.53 5.19 -12.52
CA LEU A 85 -5.74 5.91 -12.89
C LEU A 85 -5.97 5.93 -14.40
N ALA A 86 -7.22 5.68 -14.80
CA ALA A 86 -7.79 6.01 -16.11
C ALA A 86 -9.28 6.25 -15.90
N GLN A 87 -9.65 7.41 -15.36
CA GLN A 87 -11.00 7.69 -14.89
C GLN A 87 -11.56 8.99 -15.44
N PHE A 88 -12.88 9.00 -15.60
CA PHE A 88 -13.69 10.20 -15.73
C PHE A 88 -14.44 10.44 -14.43
N TRP A 89 -14.64 11.71 -14.09
CA TRP A 89 -15.45 12.09 -12.95
C TRP A 89 -16.43 13.19 -13.30
N ALA A 90 -17.56 13.20 -12.61
CA ALA A 90 -18.58 14.25 -12.72
C ALA A 90 -19.16 14.58 -11.36
N LYS A 91 -19.47 15.87 -11.16
CA LYS A 91 -20.15 16.43 -9.97
C LYS A 91 -21.45 17.09 -10.41
N PRO A 92 -22.53 16.31 -10.66
CA PRO A 92 -23.81 16.86 -11.07
C PRO A 92 -24.43 17.76 -10.00
N PHE A 93 -24.06 17.58 -8.75
CA PHE A 93 -24.42 18.40 -7.60
C PHE A 93 -23.20 18.58 -6.68
N SER A 94 -23.16 19.65 -5.90
CA SER A 94 -22.05 19.91 -4.98
C SER A 94 -21.81 18.80 -3.94
N TRP A 95 -22.83 18.03 -3.64
CA TRP A 95 -22.81 16.92 -2.68
C TRP A 95 -22.63 15.53 -3.32
N LEU A 96 -22.57 15.42 -4.66
CA LEU A 96 -22.49 14.16 -5.40
C LEU A 96 -21.33 14.17 -6.38
N GLU A 97 -20.42 13.22 -6.26
CA GLU A 97 -19.36 12.93 -7.23
C GLU A 97 -19.47 11.47 -7.70
N VAL A 98 -19.36 11.26 -9.01
CA VAL A 98 -19.33 9.96 -9.65
C VAL A 98 -18.04 9.83 -10.46
N LYS A 99 -17.31 8.74 -10.29
CA LYS A 99 -16.13 8.39 -11.07
C LYS A 99 -16.39 7.08 -11.82
N ILE A 100 -15.91 6.95 -13.06
CA ILE A 100 -16.04 5.75 -13.89
C ILE A 100 -14.72 5.48 -14.61
N GLY A 101 -14.35 4.22 -14.74
CA GLY A 101 -13.11 3.75 -15.38
C GLY A 101 -12.23 2.99 -14.40
N GLN A 102 -10.93 3.02 -14.59
CA GLN A 102 -9.96 2.56 -13.59
C GLN A 102 -9.88 3.63 -12.50
N THR A 103 -10.69 3.45 -11.46
CA THR A 103 -11.00 4.49 -10.48
C THR A 103 -10.25 4.32 -9.17
N GLN A 104 -9.94 5.45 -8.54
CA GLN A 104 -9.36 5.51 -7.21
C GLN A 104 -9.87 6.72 -6.43
N ASP A 105 -10.10 6.53 -5.14
CA ASP A 105 -10.41 7.60 -4.20
C ASP A 105 -9.68 7.38 -2.88
N ASP A 106 -8.92 8.38 -2.43
CA ASP A 106 -8.10 8.35 -1.23
C ASP A 106 -8.78 9.00 -0.01
N THR A 107 -10.04 9.43 -0.11
CA THR A 107 -10.75 10.10 0.99
C THR A 107 -10.71 9.29 2.28
N GLY A 108 -10.83 7.96 2.19
CA GLY A 108 -10.79 7.07 3.35
C GLY A 108 -9.41 6.89 3.98
N ARG A 109 -8.33 7.20 3.28
CA ARG A 109 -6.97 7.07 3.82
C ARG A 109 -6.68 8.06 4.94
N GLY A 110 -7.25 9.25 4.86
CA GLY A 110 -6.97 10.31 5.83
C GLY A 110 -5.47 10.65 5.87
N ASN A 111 -5.02 11.09 7.02
CA ASN A 111 -3.62 11.42 7.28
C ASN A 111 -2.84 10.27 7.91
N ALA A 112 -3.40 9.08 7.97
CA ALA A 112 -2.86 7.90 8.65
C ALA A 112 -1.70 7.22 7.89
N ALA A 113 -1.35 7.75 6.74
CA ALA A 113 -0.32 7.15 5.93
C ALA A 113 1.05 7.49 6.47
N TYR A 114 1.83 6.49 6.74
CA TYR A 114 3.24 6.51 6.72
C TYR A 114 3.99 7.06 7.86
N GLY A 115 4.36 6.33 8.64
CA GLY A 115 5.50 6.54 9.35
C GLY A 115 6.74 6.43 8.53
N ILE A 116 7.37 5.61 8.37
CA ILE A 116 8.73 5.24 8.41
C ILE A 116 9.17 4.81 7.02
N PHE A 117 10.16 5.49 6.49
CA PHE A 117 10.57 5.38 5.12
C PHE A 117 11.67 4.34 4.94
N ASN A 118 11.45 3.37 4.10
CA ASN A 118 12.41 2.36 3.69
C ASN A 118 12.74 2.55 2.20
N TRP A 119 13.92 3.04 1.87
CA TRP A 119 14.30 3.32 0.49
C TRP A 119 14.43 2.07 -0.36
N LYS A 120 15.08 1.04 0.17
CA LYS A 120 15.10 -0.27 -0.43
C LYS A 120 14.17 -1.17 0.38
N ARG A 121 13.24 -1.84 -0.28
CA ARG A 121 12.33 -2.77 0.38
C ARG A 121 13.10 -4.01 0.84
N MET A 122 13.67 -3.94 2.04
CA MET A 122 14.26 -5.05 2.76
C MET A 122 13.22 -5.55 3.76
N GLY A 123 13.29 -6.82 4.15
CA GLY A 123 12.41 -7.35 5.16
C GLY A 123 10.93 -7.38 4.77
N GLY A 124 10.61 -8.01 3.67
CA GLY A 124 9.23 -8.39 3.35
C GLY A 124 8.20 -7.26 3.21
N GLY A 125 8.63 -6.01 3.07
CA GLY A 125 7.70 -4.93 2.71
C GLY A 125 7.23 -4.04 3.85
N LEU A 126 8.02 -3.82 4.86
CA LEU A 126 7.80 -2.85 5.93
C LEU A 126 7.89 -1.40 5.44
N THR A 127 7.41 -1.11 4.26
CA THR A 127 7.34 0.23 3.71
C THR A 127 5.97 0.81 3.99
N GLY A 128 5.94 2.03 4.50
CA GLY A 128 4.81 2.95 4.58
C GLY A 128 3.44 2.34 4.33
N GLU A 129 2.96 1.53 5.24
CA GLU A 129 1.65 0.95 5.10
C GLU A 129 0.61 1.83 5.76
N ASP A 130 -0.53 1.92 5.12
CA ASP A 130 -1.72 2.48 5.73
C ASP A 130 -2.02 1.68 6.98
N VAL A 131 -2.12 2.38 8.09
CA VAL A 131 -2.28 1.72 9.39
C VAL A 131 -3.61 0.98 9.44
N THR A 132 -4.64 1.47 8.76
CA THR A 132 -5.98 0.90 8.90
C THR A 132 -6.89 1.05 7.70
N PHE A 133 -6.49 1.71 6.63
CA PHE A 133 -7.42 2.01 5.55
C PHE A 133 -6.82 1.75 4.17
N THR A 134 -7.61 1.22 3.26
CA THR A 134 -7.27 1.08 1.87
C THR A 134 -7.95 2.16 1.03
N ARG A 135 -7.45 2.36 -0.17
CA ARG A 135 -8.09 3.21 -1.18
C ARG A 135 -9.41 2.60 -1.62
N PHE A 136 -10.39 3.42 -1.94
CA PHE A 136 -11.57 2.96 -2.66
C PHE A 136 -11.25 2.78 -4.15
N GLY A 137 -11.81 1.77 -4.76
CA GLY A 137 -11.82 1.55 -6.21
C GLY A 137 -10.63 0.80 -6.78
N ASN A 138 -9.51 0.70 -6.14
CA ASN A 138 -8.37 -0.03 -6.69
C ASN A 138 -8.58 -1.54 -6.57
N GLY A 139 -9.03 -2.17 -7.64
CA GLY A 139 -9.24 -3.61 -7.67
C GLY A 139 -7.96 -4.41 -7.46
N LYS A 140 -8.08 -5.65 -6.99
CA LYS A 140 -6.99 -6.62 -6.92
C LYS A 140 -6.35 -6.75 -8.30
N GLY A 141 -5.13 -6.23 -8.46
CA GLY A 141 -4.39 -6.33 -9.71
C GLY A 141 -4.24 -5.04 -10.51
N GLY A 142 -4.65 -3.88 -9.97
CA GLY A 142 -4.26 -2.57 -10.53
C GLY A 142 -4.94 -2.15 -11.84
N GLN A 143 -5.92 -2.88 -12.35
CA GLN A 143 -6.58 -2.59 -13.63
C GLN A 143 -8.09 -2.85 -13.61
N ALA A 144 -8.73 -2.87 -12.45
CA ALA A 144 -10.16 -3.09 -12.40
C ALA A 144 -10.91 -1.87 -12.92
N GLN A 145 -11.75 -2.08 -13.91
CA GLN A 145 -12.74 -1.12 -14.36
C GLN A 145 -13.88 -1.07 -13.35
N GLY A 146 -14.41 0.12 -13.08
CA GLY A 146 -15.48 0.23 -12.10
C GLY A 146 -16.06 1.63 -11.99
N ALA A 147 -16.78 1.85 -10.91
CA ALA A 147 -17.38 3.12 -10.58
C ALA A 147 -17.21 3.44 -9.10
N ILE A 148 -17.06 4.71 -8.78
CA ILE A 148 -17.12 5.24 -7.42
C ILE A 148 -18.24 6.27 -7.37
N VAL A 149 -19.09 6.17 -6.35
CA VAL A 149 -20.08 7.18 -6.00
C VAL A 149 -19.73 7.72 -4.62
N LYS A 150 -19.50 9.03 -4.54
CA LYS A 150 -19.23 9.74 -3.29
C LYS A 150 -20.30 10.76 -3.04
N ILE A 151 -20.86 10.77 -1.85
CA ILE A 151 -21.82 11.77 -1.41
C ILE A 151 -21.31 12.46 -0.14
N THR A 152 -21.55 13.77 -0.09
CA THR A 152 -21.27 14.64 1.07
C THR A 152 -22.56 15.35 1.46
N PRO A 153 -23.50 14.63 2.12
CA PRO A 153 -24.86 15.14 2.34
C PRO A 153 -24.94 16.31 3.32
N ILE A 154 -23.97 16.39 4.20
CA ILE A 154 -23.76 17.51 5.14
C ILE A 154 -22.28 17.78 5.29
N GLU A 155 -21.92 18.91 5.83
CA GLU A 155 -20.55 19.26 6.15
C GLU A 155 -19.89 18.20 7.02
N ASN A 156 -18.61 17.92 6.77
CA ASN A 156 -17.79 16.95 7.50
C ASN A 156 -18.20 15.46 7.35
N LEU A 157 -19.31 15.14 6.68
CA LEU A 157 -19.72 13.75 6.42
C LEU A 157 -19.50 13.37 4.97
N TRP A 158 -18.79 12.28 4.75
CA TRP A 158 -18.68 11.64 3.45
C TRP A 158 -19.13 10.19 3.50
N ILE A 159 -19.74 9.71 2.42
CA ILE A 159 -20.13 8.32 2.20
C ILE A 159 -19.65 7.94 0.80
N ILE A 160 -19.00 6.80 0.66
CA ILE A 160 -18.45 6.30 -0.60
C ILE A 160 -18.92 4.86 -0.84
N ALA A 161 -19.30 4.58 -2.08
CA ALA A 161 -19.48 3.25 -2.60
C ALA A 161 -18.60 3.08 -3.84
N ALA A 162 -17.76 2.07 -3.85
CA ALA A 162 -16.90 1.73 -4.98
C ALA A 162 -17.22 0.31 -5.47
N PHE A 163 -17.37 0.15 -6.77
CA PHE A 163 -17.75 -1.08 -7.44
C PHE A 163 -16.71 -1.44 -8.48
N ASN A 164 -16.16 -2.63 -8.39
CA ASN A 164 -15.27 -3.19 -9.42
C ASN A 164 -16.09 -4.09 -10.31
N VAL A 165 -16.29 -3.67 -11.56
CA VAL A 165 -17.01 -4.44 -12.56
C VAL A 165 -16.07 -5.53 -13.10
N GLN A 166 -16.53 -6.75 -13.07
CA GLN A 166 -15.90 -7.88 -13.75
C GLN A 166 -16.84 -8.37 -14.83
N ASP A 167 -16.31 -8.53 -16.04
CA ASP A 167 -17.05 -9.09 -17.15
C ASP A 167 -17.58 -10.49 -16.78
N ASP A 168 -18.81 -10.79 -17.22
CA ASP A 168 -19.48 -12.07 -17.02
C ASP A 168 -19.73 -12.53 -15.56
N LYS A 169 -19.65 -11.60 -14.59
CA LYS A 169 -19.98 -11.89 -13.20
C LYS A 169 -21.40 -11.44 -12.83
N ASP A 170 -21.96 -12.13 -11.85
CA ASP A 170 -23.29 -11.80 -11.33
C ASP A 170 -23.29 -10.51 -10.48
N ALA A 171 -24.46 -10.04 -10.13
CA ALA A 171 -24.62 -8.85 -9.30
C ALA A 171 -23.98 -8.99 -7.91
N LYS A 172 -23.94 -10.20 -7.32
CA LYS A 172 -23.28 -10.44 -6.03
C LYS A 172 -21.78 -10.19 -6.15
N ALA A 173 -21.13 -10.64 -7.24
CA ALA A 173 -19.72 -10.40 -7.48
C ALA A 173 -19.41 -8.90 -7.54
N THR A 174 -20.24 -8.10 -8.22
CA THR A 174 -20.03 -6.67 -8.37
C THR A 174 -20.35 -5.89 -7.09
N PHE A 175 -21.52 -6.13 -6.48
CA PHE A 175 -22.05 -5.28 -5.41
C PHE A 175 -21.75 -5.78 -3.99
N VAL A 176 -21.19 -6.96 -3.83
CA VAL A 176 -20.82 -7.52 -2.53
C VAL A 176 -19.37 -7.92 -2.49
N ASN A 177 -18.95 -8.85 -3.34
CA ASN A 177 -17.62 -9.46 -3.25
C ASN A 177 -16.50 -8.52 -3.72
N ASN A 178 -16.76 -7.64 -4.69
CA ASN A 178 -15.79 -6.68 -5.21
C ASN A 178 -16.15 -5.23 -4.88
N ALA A 179 -17.13 -5.02 -4.00
CA ALA A 179 -17.54 -3.69 -3.57
C ALA A 179 -16.76 -3.22 -2.34
N GLN A 180 -16.66 -1.91 -2.22
CA GLN A 180 -16.16 -1.24 -1.04
C GLN A 180 -17.17 -0.17 -0.66
N TYR A 181 -17.54 -0.14 0.61
CA TYR A 181 -18.45 0.87 1.15
C TYR A 181 -17.77 1.55 2.33
N GLY A 182 -17.88 2.85 2.43
CA GLY A 182 -17.28 3.56 3.54
C GLY A 182 -17.98 4.86 3.86
N ALA A 183 -17.79 5.28 5.09
CA ALA A 183 -18.23 6.56 5.58
C ALA A 183 -17.21 7.11 6.59
N GLY A 184 -17.15 8.43 6.68
CA GLY A 184 -16.35 9.10 7.69
C GLY A 184 -16.93 10.45 8.06
N TYR A 185 -16.66 10.83 9.29
CA TYR A 185 -17.10 12.09 9.85
C TYR A 185 -15.94 12.80 10.55
N THR A 186 -15.77 14.07 10.24
CA THR A 186 -14.80 14.93 10.92
C THR A 186 -15.50 15.63 12.08
N ILE A 187 -14.92 15.53 13.25
CA ILE A 187 -15.37 16.20 14.48
C ILE A 187 -14.45 17.40 14.68
N ASP A 188 -14.99 18.59 14.49
CA ASP A 188 -14.21 19.82 14.54
C ASP A 188 -13.46 19.99 15.87
N GLY A 189 -12.18 20.30 15.78
CA GLY A 189 -11.30 20.47 16.92
C GLY A 189 -10.90 19.17 17.65
N ILE A 190 -11.36 18.01 17.18
CA ILE A 190 -11.05 16.70 17.81
C ILE A 190 -10.31 15.81 16.86
N GLY A 191 -10.88 15.51 15.67
CA GLY A 191 -10.32 14.55 14.75
C GLY A 191 -11.36 13.96 13.80
N SER A 192 -11.15 12.75 13.32
CA SER A 192 -12.09 12.09 12.41
C SER A 192 -12.27 10.61 12.74
N ILE A 193 -13.50 10.13 12.53
CA ILE A 193 -13.80 8.69 12.57
C ILE A 193 -14.21 8.23 11.18
N ARG A 194 -13.78 7.03 10.80
CA ARG A 194 -14.14 6.43 9.53
C ARG A 194 -14.26 4.92 9.62
N ALA A 195 -15.11 4.37 8.75
CA ALA A 195 -15.28 2.94 8.59
C ALA A 195 -15.35 2.58 7.11
N GLN A 196 -14.85 1.40 6.75
CA GLN A 196 -14.86 0.88 5.40
C GLN A 196 -15.15 -0.62 5.44
N TYR A 197 -16.14 -1.05 4.67
CA TYR A 197 -16.31 -2.43 4.28
C TYR A 197 -15.52 -2.70 3.00
N ILE A 198 -14.80 -3.80 2.97
CA ILE A 198 -14.09 -4.29 1.77
C ILE A 198 -14.65 -5.67 1.48
N GLY A 199 -15.31 -5.82 0.35
CA GLY A 199 -15.77 -7.09 -0.16
C GLY A 199 -14.60 -8.00 -0.51
N GLY A 200 -14.79 -9.29 -0.38
CA GLY A 200 -13.85 -10.32 -0.78
C GLY A 200 -14.58 -11.44 -1.49
N ASP A 201 -13.90 -12.04 -2.46
CA ASP A 201 -14.42 -13.22 -3.14
C ASP A 201 -14.51 -14.40 -2.17
N ASP A 202 -15.63 -15.11 -2.22
CA ASP A 202 -15.74 -16.41 -1.60
C ASP A 202 -14.76 -17.34 -2.33
N SER A 203 -13.74 -17.80 -1.67
CA SER A 203 -12.85 -18.82 -2.21
C SER A 203 -13.28 -20.17 -1.70
N THR A 204 -13.39 -21.14 -2.60
CA THR A 204 -13.62 -22.52 -2.22
C THR A 204 -12.26 -23.19 -1.99
N THR A 205 -12.03 -23.64 -0.77
CA THR A 205 -10.82 -24.43 -0.47
C THR A 205 -10.85 -25.78 -1.18
N LYS A 206 -9.72 -26.45 -1.29
CA LYS A 206 -9.66 -27.82 -1.83
C LYS A 206 -10.51 -28.83 -1.02
N ALA A 207 -10.83 -28.51 0.22
CA ALA A 207 -11.74 -29.29 1.08
C ALA A 207 -13.22 -29.01 0.81
N GLY A 208 -13.57 -28.06 -0.10
CA GLY A 208 -14.94 -27.70 -0.42
C GLY A 208 -15.57 -26.66 0.51
N GLU A 209 -14.80 -26.06 1.41
CA GLU A 209 -15.27 -25.00 2.30
C GLU A 209 -15.19 -23.64 1.61
N THR A 210 -16.18 -22.79 1.86
CA THR A 210 -16.20 -21.42 1.35
C THR A 210 -15.60 -20.49 2.40
N VAL A 211 -14.51 -19.80 2.06
CA VAL A 211 -13.87 -18.79 2.91
C VAL A 211 -14.17 -17.42 2.33
N ALA A 212 -14.91 -16.60 3.08
CA ALA A 212 -15.13 -15.21 2.72
C ALA A 212 -13.93 -14.36 3.14
N SER A 213 -13.41 -13.54 2.23
CA SER A 213 -12.27 -12.65 2.49
C SER A 213 -12.71 -11.20 2.76
N SER A 214 -14.01 -10.96 3.01
CA SER A 214 -14.53 -9.64 3.32
C SER A 214 -14.13 -9.17 4.73
N LYS A 215 -13.96 -7.85 4.89
CA LYS A 215 -13.53 -7.25 6.15
C LYS A 215 -14.11 -5.85 6.37
N ILE A 216 -14.16 -5.44 7.62
CA ILE A 216 -14.41 -4.06 8.01
C ILE A 216 -13.13 -3.45 8.56
N ASN A 217 -12.80 -2.26 8.09
CA ASN A 217 -11.77 -1.42 8.68
C ASN A 217 -12.46 -0.28 9.42
N VAL A 218 -11.99 0.03 10.62
CA VAL A 218 -12.40 1.21 11.38
C VAL A 218 -11.17 1.97 11.81
N ALA A 219 -11.24 3.30 11.79
CA ALA A 219 -10.14 4.14 12.24
C ALA A 219 -10.64 5.43 12.88
N PHE A 220 -9.87 5.92 13.83
CA PHE A 220 -10.03 7.21 14.45
C PHE A 220 -8.72 7.98 14.38
N ASP A 221 -8.77 9.21 13.88
CA ASP A 221 -7.64 10.15 13.87
C ASP A 221 -7.87 11.19 14.96
N LEU A 222 -6.88 11.41 15.80
CA LEU A 222 -6.84 12.48 16.77
C LEU A 222 -5.95 13.61 16.24
N THR A 223 -6.51 14.81 16.11
CA THR A 223 -5.82 16.04 15.64
C THR A 223 -5.99 17.21 16.63
N ALA A 224 -6.66 16.99 17.76
CA ALA A 224 -6.93 18.03 18.76
C ALA A 224 -5.70 18.59 19.46
N VAL A 225 -4.60 17.84 19.45
CA VAL A 225 -3.36 18.24 20.12
C VAL A 225 -2.42 18.85 19.09
N GLU A 226 -2.01 20.09 19.33
CA GLU A 226 -1.07 20.79 18.44
C GLU A 226 0.21 19.99 18.26
N ASN A 227 0.71 19.92 17.03
CA ASN A 227 1.92 19.20 16.66
C ASN A 227 1.88 17.67 16.89
N LEU A 228 0.75 17.11 17.31
CA LEU A 228 0.58 15.68 17.50
C LEU A 228 -0.56 15.15 16.61
N PHE A 229 -0.26 14.15 15.82
CA PHE A 229 -1.24 13.34 15.09
C PHE A 229 -1.19 11.91 15.60
N VAL A 230 -2.34 11.33 15.92
CA VAL A 230 -2.45 9.92 16.30
C VAL A 230 -3.59 9.30 15.51
N THR A 231 -3.36 8.14 14.92
CA THR A 231 -4.42 7.29 14.37
C THR A 231 -4.41 5.94 15.06
N VAL A 232 -5.59 5.43 15.33
CA VAL A 232 -5.80 4.06 15.83
C VAL A 232 -6.91 3.42 15.01
N GLY A 233 -6.81 2.12 14.81
CA GLY A 233 -7.86 1.42 14.09
C GLY A 233 -7.72 -0.09 14.14
N ALA A 234 -8.67 -0.75 13.48
CA ALA A 234 -8.71 -2.19 13.40
C ALA A 234 -9.20 -2.69 12.05
N TYR A 235 -8.66 -3.83 11.64
CA TYR A 235 -9.19 -4.66 10.57
C TYR A 235 -9.96 -5.80 11.21
N ILE A 236 -11.23 -5.96 10.85
CA ILE A 236 -12.13 -6.95 11.40
C ILE A 236 -12.62 -7.85 10.26
N PRO A 237 -12.18 -9.10 10.18
CA PRO A 237 -12.68 -10.04 9.17
C PRO A 237 -14.15 -10.37 9.47
N LEU A 238 -14.97 -10.47 8.42
CA LEU A 238 -16.41 -10.71 8.56
C LEU A 238 -16.80 -12.17 8.50
N ALA A 239 -15.93 -13.03 8.01
CA ALA A 239 -16.11 -14.47 8.10
C ALA A 239 -14.76 -15.16 7.99
N SER A 240 -14.54 -16.10 8.86
CA SER A 240 -14.02 -17.42 8.55
C SER A 240 -14.13 -18.29 9.77
N THR A 241 -15.03 -19.20 9.74
CA THR A 241 -14.86 -20.43 10.50
C THR A 241 -14.09 -21.38 9.62
N ASN A 242 -12.78 -21.43 9.76
CA ASN A 242 -12.03 -22.55 9.26
C ASN A 242 -12.33 -23.73 10.20
N THR A 243 -13.31 -24.50 9.84
CA THR A 243 -13.42 -25.85 10.35
C THR A 243 -12.38 -26.68 9.60
N HIS A 244 -11.24 -26.87 10.23
CA HIS A 244 -10.19 -27.70 9.70
C HIS A 244 -10.68 -29.14 9.65
N THR A 245 -11.10 -29.60 8.49
CA THR A 245 -11.22 -31.03 8.22
C THR A 245 -9.84 -31.49 7.81
N ALA A 246 -9.16 -32.23 8.68
CA ALA A 246 -7.88 -32.81 8.36
C ALA A 246 -7.94 -33.48 6.97
N PRO A 247 -7.04 -33.16 6.03
CA PRO A 247 -7.08 -33.77 4.73
C PRO A 247 -6.99 -35.28 4.90
N GLU A 248 -7.86 -36.03 4.25
CA GLU A 248 -7.65 -37.46 4.11
C GLU A 248 -6.26 -37.64 3.54
N ASN A 249 -5.37 -38.31 4.29
CA ASN A 249 -4.03 -38.64 3.85
C ASN A 249 -4.10 -39.47 2.56
N LYS A 250 -4.12 -38.77 1.42
CA LYS A 250 -4.07 -39.45 0.11
C LYS A 250 -2.63 -39.76 -0.19
N TRP A 251 -2.34 -41.06 -0.22
CA TRP A 251 -1.05 -41.58 -0.64
C TRP A 251 -1.15 -41.99 -2.09
N LYS A 252 -0.22 -41.54 -2.91
CA LYS A 252 -0.09 -41.94 -4.30
C LYS A 252 1.08 -42.92 -4.43
N PHE A 253 0.84 -44.04 -5.10
CA PHE A 253 1.89 -44.96 -5.41
C PHE A 253 2.82 -44.38 -6.49
N ASP A 254 4.09 -44.27 -6.16
CA ASP A 254 5.12 -43.80 -7.08
C ASP A 254 5.72 -45.05 -7.79
N ASN A 255 5.34 -45.23 -9.05
CA ASN A 255 5.80 -46.33 -9.86
C ASN A 255 7.33 -46.34 -10.12
N ALA A 256 7.99 -45.19 -10.00
CA ALA A 256 9.43 -45.07 -10.23
C ALA A 256 10.25 -45.54 -9.04
N THR A 257 9.71 -45.43 -7.82
CA THR A 257 10.40 -45.80 -6.57
C THR A 257 9.77 -47.02 -5.89
N GLY A 258 8.61 -47.49 -6.36
CA GLY A 258 7.86 -48.58 -5.74
C GLY A 258 7.32 -48.29 -4.34
N THR A 259 7.20 -47.01 -3.96
CA THR A 259 6.78 -46.62 -2.61
C THR A 259 5.55 -45.71 -2.67
N TYR A 260 4.77 -45.69 -1.59
CA TYR A 260 3.71 -44.71 -1.42
C TYR A 260 4.32 -43.38 -0.94
N LYS A 261 4.03 -42.31 -1.64
CA LYS A 261 4.39 -40.94 -1.25
C LYS A 261 3.13 -40.15 -0.96
N PRO A 262 3.17 -39.14 -0.06
CA PRO A 262 2.08 -38.20 0.11
C PRO A 262 1.78 -37.57 -1.26
N ASP A 263 0.52 -37.56 -1.67
CA ASP A 263 0.09 -36.96 -2.95
C ASP A 263 0.12 -35.47 -2.79
N GLY A 264 1.28 -34.86 -2.89
CA GLY A 264 1.61 -33.45 -3.08
C GLY A 264 0.61 -32.36 -2.66
N GLN A 265 -0.33 -32.67 -1.81
CA GLN A 265 -1.20 -31.69 -1.19
C GLN A 265 -0.43 -31.10 0.00
N THR A 266 0.05 -29.90 -0.16
CA THR A 266 0.32 -29.04 0.98
C THR A 266 -0.95 -28.97 1.81
N ASP A 267 -0.85 -29.19 3.11
CA ASP A 267 -1.94 -28.92 4.04
C ASP A 267 -2.51 -27.55 3.71
N PRO A 268 -3.85 -27.38 3.61
CA PRO A 268 -4.41 -26.08 3.50
C PRO A 268 -3.92 -25.31 4.72
N SER A 269 -3.16 -24.25 4.50
CA SER A 269 -2.74 -23.36 5.57
C SER A 269 -4.00 -22.85 6.25
N ASP A 270 -4.07 -23.00 7.56
CA ASP A 270 -5.13 -22.42 8.37
C ASP A 270 -5.01 -20.88 8.33
N GLU A 271 -5.43 -20.30 7.23
CA GLU A 271 -5.55 -18.85 7.10
C GLU A 271 -6.82 -18.38 7.83
N THR A 272 -6.78 -18.37 9.13
CA THR A 272 -7.77 -17.63 9.91
C THR A 272 -7.40 -16.15 9.83
N SER A 273 -8.17 -15.38 9.09
CA SER A 273 -8.08 -13.94 9.13
C SER A 273 -8.59 -13.45 10.49
N GLU A 274 -7.70 -12.99 11.33
CA GLU A 274 -8.07 -12.48 12.65
C GLU A 274 -8.05 -10.95 12.72
N VAL A 275 -8.55 -10.39 13.81
CA VAL A 275 -8.57 -8.96 14.04
C VAL A 275 -7.15 -8.41 14.11
N VAL A 276 -6.85 -7.39 13.33
CA VAL A 276 -5.59 -6.64 13.42
C VAL A 276 -5.88 -5.28 14.05
N ILE A 277 -5.16 -4.96 15.11
CA ILE A 277 -5.15 -3.62 15.71
C ILE A 277 -3.91 -2.89 15.19
N ALA A 278 -4.07 -1.61 14.86
CA ALA A 278 -2.98 -0.79 14.41
C ALA A 278 -3.05 0.62 15.01
N ALA A 279 -1.90 1.22 15.25
CA ALA A 279 -1.77 2.59 15.70
C ALA A 279 -0.56 3.26 15.03
N TYR A 280 -0.67 4.53 14.77
CA TYR A 280 0.42 5.37 14.30
C TYR A 280 0.36 6.71 15.02
N ALA A 281 1.49 7.22 15.44
CA ALA A 281 1.64 8.55 16.01
C ALA A 281 2.76 9.31 15.30
N LYS A 282 2.56 10.61 15.13
CA LYS A 282 3.51 11.55 14.57
C LYS A 282 3.53 12.79 15.44
N ALA A 283 4.72 13.21 15.92
CA ALA A 283 4.93 14.43 16.69
C ALA A 283 5.91 15.35 15.95
N ASN A 284 5.49 16.57 15.67
CA ASN A 284 6.33 17.59 15.05
C ASN A 284 6.93 18.48 16.15
N LEU A 285 8.25 18.46 16.30
CA LEU A 285 9.00 19.19 17.31
C LEU A 285 10.01 20.11 16.60
N ASP A 286 9.52 21.23 16.06
CA ASP A 286 10.31 22.16 15.24
C ASP A 286 11.09 21.46 14.10
N ALA A 287 12.40 21.31 14.28
CA ALA A 287 13.28 20.67 13.31
C ALA A 287 13.24 19.14 13.32
N VAL A 288 12.50 18.52 14.23
CA VAL A 288 12.42 17.05 14.37
C VAL A 288 10.98 16.59 14.29
N THR A 289 10.73 15.61 13.44
CA THR A 289 9.46 14.87 13.41
C THR A 289 9.70 13.45 13.91
N LEU A 290 9.03 13.07 14.98
CA LEU A 290 9.08 11.71 15.53
C LEU A 290 7.92 10.88 15.01
N HIS A 291 8.15 9.59 14.80
CA HIS A 291 7.17 8.63 14.34
C HIS A 291 7.16 7.38 15.22
N ALA A 292 5.98 6.83 15.46
CA ALA A 292 5.81 5.54 16.08
C ALA A 292 4.70 4.75 15.36
N LEU A 293 4.94 3.48 15.11
CA LEU A 293 4.00 2.57 14.45
C LEU A 293 3.86 1.31 15.28
N PHE A 294 2.62 0.82 15.37
CA PHE A 294 2.30 -0.44 16.00
C PHE A 294 1.21 -1.15 15.21
N LYS A 295 1.40 -2.46 14.94
CA LYS A 295 0.37 -3.36 14.43
C LYS A 295 0.45 -4.67 15.18
N MET A 296 -0.69 -5.26 15.51
CA MET A 296 -0.78 -6.56 16.17
C MET A 296 -1.96 -7.33 15.61
N GLY A 297 -1.69 -8.54 15.11
CA GLY A 297 -2.69 -9.54 14.79
C GLY A 297 -3.05 -10.33 16.05
N LEU A 298 -4.36 -10.47 16.31
CA LEU A 298 -4.87 -11.26 17.41
C LEU A 298 -5.16 -12.67 16.87
N GLY A 299 -4.15 -13.56 16.96
CA GLY A 299 -4.17 -14.91 16.46
C GLY A 299 -3.25 -15.12 15.24
N ASN A 300 -3.65 -15.95 14.29
CA ASN A 300 -2.81 -16.39 13.18
C ASN A 300 -2.95 -15.48 11.94
N THR A 301 -3.04 -14.15 12.12
CA THR A 301 -3.18 -13.23 10.99
C THR A 301 -1.86 -13.00 10.30
N ASP A 302 -1.89 -13.20 9.01
CA ASP A 302 -0.80 -12.86 8.11
C ASP A 302 -0.99 -11.43 7.56
N PHE A 303 -0.94 -10.43 8.45
CA PHE A 303 -1.09 -9.03 8.00
C PHE A 303 0.13 -8.52 7.26
N ASN A 304 1.21 -9.26 7.31
CA ASN A 304 2.42 -8.96 6.57
C ASN A 304 3.20 -10.26 6.42
N ALA A 305 2.82 -11.13 5.54
CA ALA A 305 3.32 -12.49 5.26
C ALA A 305 4.22 -13.17 6.34
N LYS A 306 4.69 -12.44 7.34
CA LYS A 306 5.66 -12.90 8.34
C LYS A 306 5.38 -12.46 9.78
N ALA A 307 4.45 -11.55 10.05
CA ALA A 307 4.40 -10.95 11.39
C ALA A 307 3.01 -10.94 12.04
N ASN A 308 2.94 -11.36 13.31
CA ASN A 308 1.80 -11.10 14.19
C ASN A 308 1.97 -9.78 14.96
N LEU A 309 3.20 -9.30 15.09
CA LEU A 309 3.54 -8.01 15.69
C LEU A 309 4.47 -7.25 14.76
N LEU A 310 4.16 -5.98 14.55
CA LEU A 310 5.03 -4.99 13.95
C LEU A 310 5.10 -3.79 14.89
N ALA A 311 6.27 -3.37 15.28
CA ALA A 311 6.51 -2.14 16.01
C ALA A 311 7.64 -1.35 15.32
N GLY A 312 7.48 -0.03 15.23
CA GLY A 312 8.49 0.81 14.60
C GLY A 312 8.56 2.18 15.24
N VAL A 313 9.74 2.77 15.17
CA VAL A 313 10.02 4.15 15.57
C VAL A 313 10.88 4.81 14.52
N GLY A 314 10.74 6.11 14.34
CA GLY A 314 11.53 6.87 13.39
C GLY A 314 11.64 8.34 13.78
N ALA A 315 12.56 9.02 13.13
CA ALA A 315 12.76 10.44 13.26
C ALA A 315 13.19 11.03 11.91
N ASP A 316 12.55 12.11 11.52
CA ASP A 316 13.00 12.98 10.44
C ASP A 316 13.56 14.27 11.06
N VAL A 317 14.75 14.65 10.65
CA VAL A 317 15.43 15.86 11.15
C VAL A 317 15.64 16.82 9.98
N ASP A 318 15.22 18.06 10.13
CA ASP A 318 15.49 19.14 9.18
C ASP A 318 16.64 20.00 9.70
N PHE A 319 17.77 19.98 8.99
CA PHE A 319 18.94 20.82 9.29
C PHE A 319 18.86 22.19 8.64
N GLY A 320 17.76 22.49 7.94
CA GLY A 320 17.61 23.70 7.14
C GLY A 320 18.27 23.61 5.76
N ASN A 321 18.02 24.62 4.93
CA ASN A 321 18.52 24.68 3.56
C ASN A 321 18.20 23.44 2.70
N GLY A 322 17.12 22.72 3.04
CA GLY A 322 16.70 21.49 2.36
C GLY A 322 17.60 20.28 2.64
N ILE A 323 18.42 20.32 3.66
CA ILE A 323 19.21 19.16 4.14
C ILE A 323 18.44 18.53 5.29
N GLY A 324 18.27 17.21 5.26
CA GLY A 324 17.60 16.45 6.30
C GLY A 324 18.25 15.10 6.56
N ALA A 325 17.88 14.48 7.66
CA ALA A 325 18.22 13.11 7.97
C ALA A 325 16.97 12.32 8.33
N ASN A 326 16.97 11.02 7.99
CA ASN A 326 15.92 10.07 8.30
C ASN A 326 16.51 8.92 9.10
N PHE A 327 15.87 8.59 10.20
CA PHE A 327 16.18 7.41 11.01
C PHE A 327 14.92 6.57 11.14
N ASP A 328 15.05 5.27 11.00
CA ASP A 328 13.94 4.33 11.07
C ASP A 328 14.41 3.00 11.65
N ALA A 329 13.60 2.39 12.52
CA ALA A 329 13.80 1.03 12.99
C ALA A 329 12.46 0.33 13.19
N ARG A 330 12.32 -0.89 12.68
CA ARG A 330 11.12 -1.71 12.76
C ARG A 330 11.45 -3.12 13.15
N LEU A 331 10.70 -3.61 14.12
CA LEU A 331 10.70 -4.98 14.57
C LEU A 331 9.41 -5.66 14.11
N SER A 332 9.52 -6.82 13.50
CA SER A 332 8.40 -7.71 13.23
C SER A 332 8.68 -9.10 13.79
N THR A 333 7.64 -9.80 14.26
CA THR A 333 7.78 -11.14 14.80
C THR A 333 6.50 -11.96 14.69
N LYS A 334 6.65 -13.28 14.59
CA LYS A 334 5.60 -14.27 14.85
C LYS A 334 5.87 -14.92 16.20
N PHE A 335 4.99 -14.76 17.15
CA PHE A 335 5.19 -15.20 18.53
C PHE A 335 5.35 -16.72 18.70
N GLU A 336 4.78 -17.50 17.80
CA GLU A 336 4.76 -18.97 17.90
C GLU A 336 5.80 -19.64 17.00
N THR A 337 6.57 -18.88 16.23
CA THR A 337 7.49 -19.44 15.25
C THR A 337 8.90 -18.88 15.48
N ALA A 338 9.82 -19.72 15.93
CA ALA A 338 11.22 -19.33 16.06
C ALA A 338 11.84 -19.01 14.68
N GLY A 339 12.70 -18.00 14.63
CA GLY A 339 13.35 -17.56 13.38
C GLY A 339 12.55 -16.59 12.53
N GLU A 340 11.40 -16.14 13.00
CA GLU A 340 10.52 -15.19 12.30
C GLU A 340 10.59 -13.75 12.88
N THR A 341 11.55 -13.49 13.78
CA THR A 341 11.80 -12.14 14.28
C THR A 341 12.78 -11.42 13.37
N GLU A 342 12.40 -10.26 12.88
CA GLU A 342 13.15 -9.45 11.93
C GLU A 342 13.26 -8.01 12.43
N LEU A 343 14.45 -7.42 12.33
CA LEU A 343 14.71 -6.01 12.61
C LEU A 343 15.24 -5.34 11.34
N VAL A 344 14.49 -4.37 10.82
CA VAL A 344 14.92 -3.53 9.70
C VAL A 344 15.17 -2.11 10.20
N PHE A 345 16.26 -1.50 9.78
CA PHE A 345 16.57 -0.11 10.13
C PHE A 345 17.18 0.67 8.97
N LEU A 346 17.04 1.98 9.03
CA LEU A 346 17.57 2.94 8.07
C LEU A 346 18.17 4.15 8.80
N ALA A 347 19.33 4.60 8.36
CA ALA A 347 19.86 5.92 8.63
C ALA A 347 20.27 6.58 7.31
N GLY A 348 19.70 7.73 7.00
CA GLY A 348 19.88 8.38 5.71
C GLY A 348 19.98 9.90 5.80
N LEU A 349 20.64 10.48 4.83
CA LEU A 349 20.71 11.92 4.59
C LEU A 349 19.98 12.26 3.30
N THR A 350 19.29 13.36 3.29
CA THR A 350 18.53 13.86 2.13
C THR A 350 18.89 15.31 1.82
N LYS A 351 18.80 15.66 0.55
CA LYS A 351 18.84 17.03 0.06
C LYS A 351 17.62 17.25 -0.84
N SER A 352 16.75 18.14 -0.41
CA SER A 352 15.65 18.64 -1.21
C SER A 352 16.16 19.55 -2.32
N LEU A 353 15.61 19.42 -3.49
CA LEU A 353 15.84 20.22 -4.69
C LEU A 353 14.54 20.93 -5.05
N ALA A 354 14.56 21.89 -5.98
CA ALA A 354 13.37 22.64 -6.38
C ALA A 354 12.19 21.72 -6.79
N ASN A 355 12.48 20.70 -7.59
CA ASN A 355 11.48 19.74 -8.07
C ASN A 355 11.94 18.30 -7.81
N GLY A 356 12.47 18.02 -6.62
CA GLY A 356 12.94 16.69 -6.36
C GLY A 356 13.72 16.55 -5.05
N MET A 357 14.34 15.39 -4.93
CA MET A 357 15.16 15.02 -3.77
C MET A 357 16.27 14.06 -4.22
N ILE A 358 17.42 14.21 -3.61
CA ILE A 358 18.47 13.18 -3.61
C ILE A 358 18.74 12.77 -2.17
N GLY A 359 18.99 11.48 -1.94
CA GLY A 359 19.37 10.98 -0.62
C GLY A 359 20.34 9.82 -0.72
N CYS A 360 21.07 9.58 0.36
CA CYS A 360 21.92 8.41 0.53
C CYS A 360 21.87 7.96 2.00
N GLY A 361 22.08 6.66 2.23
CA GLY A 361 21.99 6.15 3.58
C GLY A 361 22.57 4.76 3.75
N PHE A 362 22.43 4.23 4.94
CA PHE A 362 22.70 2.85 5.28
C PHE A 362 21.40 2.18 5.73
N GLN A 363 21.12 1.01 5.23
CA GLN A 363 19.94 0.23 5.58
C GLN A 363 20.37 -1.19 5.94
N GLY A 364 19.88 -1.69 7.06
CA GLY A 364 20.16 -3.01 7.56
C GLY A 364 18.87 -3.82 7.76
N ASP A 365 19.01 -5.12 7.69
CA ASP A 365 17.97 -6.11 7.93
C ASP A 365 18.60 -7.29 8.67
N VAL A 366 18.12 -7.56 9.87
CA VAL A 366 18.51 -8.70 10.70
C VAL A 366 17.36 -9.68 10.71
N GLU A 367 17.44 -10.70 9.85
CA GLU A 367 16.49 -11.81 9.81
C GLU A 367 16.78 -12.82 10.94
N ALA A 368 15.76 -13.50 11.41
CA ALA A 368 15.85 -14.56 12.40
C ALA A 368 16.61 -14.16 13.69
N LEU A 369 16.33 -12.92 14.17
CA LEU A 369 17.02 -12.34 15.35
C LEU A 369 16.87 -13.19 16.61
N ASP A 370 15.82 -13.96 16.73
CA ASP A 370 15.49 -14.83 17.85
C ASP A 370 16.07 -16.25 17.74
N SER A 371 16.85 -16.54 16.68
CA SER A 371 17.43 -17.87 16.46
C SER A 371 18.82 -17.79 15.82
N ASN A 372 18.92 -17.94 14.53
CA ASN A 372 20.16 -17.89 13.76
C ASN A 372 20.20 -16.59 12.92
N ALA A 373 20.51 -15.49 13.57
CA ALA A 373 20.47 -14.17 12.98
C ALA A 373 21.32 -14.05 11.70
N LYS A 374 20.72 -13.52 10.64
CA LYS A 374 21.37 -13.22 9.37
C LYS A 374 21.30 -11.73 9.13
N PHE A 375 22.42 -11.12 8.84
CA PHE A 375 22.49 -9.70 8.56
C PHE A 375 22.63 -9.43 7.08
N LYS A 376 21.68 -8.68 6.54
CA LYS A 376 21.71 -8.09 5.20
C LYS A 376 21.83 -6.59 5.32
N TRP A 377 22.51 -5.96 4.40
CA TRP A 377 22.67 -4.52 4.41
C TRP A 377 22.76 -3.93 3.00
N ALA A 378 22.49 -2.64 2.89
CA ALA A 378 22.63 -1.90 1.65
C ALA A 378 23.00 -0.44 1.91
N VAL A 379 23.68 0.16 0.95
CA VAL A 379 23.94 1.61 0.91
C VAL A 379 23.12 2.19 -0.25
N PRO A 380 21.84 2.49 -0.05
CA PRO A 380 20.99 3.03 -1.12
C PRO A 380 21.27 4.51 -1.37
N VAL A 381 21.23 4.87 -2.66
CA VAL A 381 21.11 6.24 -3.16
C VAL A 381 19.74 6.36 -3.81
N VAL A 382 18.96 7.35 -3.42
CA VAL A 382 17.63 7.61 -3.97
C VAL A 382 17.61 8.94 -4.70
N ILE A 383 16.98 8.98 -5.85
CA ILE A 383 16.66 10.21 -6.58
C ILE A 383 15.16 10.18 -6.88
N SER A 384 14.46 11.25 -6.52
CA SER A 384 13.06 11.47 -6.88
C SER A 384 12.91 12.84 -7.53
N ALA A 385 12.07 12.93 -8.54
CA ALA A 385 11.76 14.17 -9.22
C ALA A 385 10.27 14.25 -9.52
N TRP A 386 9.72 15.46 -9.52
CA TRP A 386 8.31 15.74 -9.87
C TRP A 386 8.18 17.09 -10.56
N PHE A 387 7.30 17.15 -11.58
CA PHE A 387 7.09 18.32 -12.43
C PHE A 387 5.60 18.55 -12.68
#